data_e8f5c34c08045ec0376759c817bbd068
#
_entry.id   e8f5c34c08045ec0376759c817bbd068
#
_cell.length_a   1.000
_cell.length_b   1.000
_cell.length_c   1.000
_cell.angle_alpha   90.00
_cell.angle_beta   90.00
_cell.angle_gamma   90.00
#
_symmetry.space_group_name_H-M   'P 1'
#
loop_
_entity.id
_entity.type
_entity.pdbx_description
1 polymer ?
#
loop_
_entity_poly.entity_id
_entity_poly.type
_entity_poly.pdbx_seq_one_letter_code
_entity_poly.pdbx_strand_id
1 'polypeptide(L)'
;PILKELDFLNYLLIQYEFCNECDRRGIPRGYSRGSAANCLCVFMLNITQVDSVKFGLDFARFANLGRKGSAADIDLDLSKARRQEAVQALCDIFGEDHVAPMATFNTLSTKVAIRDIGKVLNEKQDSPYFGQIPYSLRDEVTKMVPTVKTLSDLGEEVEKEVHLKELVGKNEKLDK
;
A
#
# COMPACT_ATOMS: atom_id res chain seq x y z
N PRO A 1 22.77 6.95 20.41
CA PRO A 1 22.62 5.86 21.38
C PRO A 1 21.46 4.94 21.00
N ILE A 2 20.19 5.44 20.93
CA ILE A 2 18.99 4.63 20.67
C ILE A 2 19.09 3.80 19.39
N LEU A 3 19.49 4.37 18.26
CA LEU A 3 19.63 3.66 16.99
C LEU A 3 20.65 2.52 17.06
N LYS A 4 21.71 2.68 17.87
CA LYS A 4 22.69 1.63 18.11
C LYS A 4 22.13 0.50 18.97
N GLU A 5 21.35 0.82 20.01
CA GLU A 5 20.69 -0.17 20.86
C GLU A 5 19.61 -0.97 20.15
N LEU A 6 19.00 -0.37 19.12
CA LEU A 6 17.98 -1.01 18.26
C LEU A 6 18.59 -1.74 17.04
N ASP A 7 19.94 -1.75 16.91
CA ASP A 7 20.66 -2.35 15.77
C ASP A 7 20.28 -1.79 14.39
N PHE A 8 19.94 -0.49 14.32
CA PHE A 8 19.52 0.14 13.08
C PHE A 8 20.67 0.67 12.21
N LEU A 9 21.92 0.60 12.67
CA LEU A 9 23.04 1.21 11.96
C LEU A 9 23.26 0.60 10.59
N ASN A 10 23.27 -0.72 10.48
CA ASN A 10 23.42 -1.42 9.19
C ASN A 10 22.27 -1.14 8.25
N TYR A 11 21.06 -1.10 8.78
CA TYR A 11 19.88 -0.75 7.99
C TYR A 11 19.95 0.68 7.41
N LEU A 12 20.41 1.65 8.22
CA LEU A 12 20.60 3.02 7.75
C LEU A 12 21.71 3.12 6.70
N LEU A 13 22.78 2.34 6.83
CA LEU A 13 23.85 2.29 5.82
C LEU A 13 23.35 1.73 4.49
N ILE A 14 22.56 0.68 4.50
CA ILE A 14 21.89 0.13 3.29
C ILE A 14 21.06 1.21 2.61
N GLN A 15 20.24 1.93 3.37
CA GLN A 15 19.41 3.00 2.83
C GLN A 15 20.25 4.17 2.29
N TYR A 16 21.33 4.53 2.98
CA TYR A 16 22.26 5.58 2.56
C TYR A 16 22.92 5.24 1.22
N GLU A 17 23.48 4.05 1.07
CA GLU A 17 24.12 3.60 -0.17
C GLU A 17 23.10 3.59 -1.33
N PHE A 18 21.91 3.08 -1.09
CA PHE A 18 20.85 3.06 -2.11
C PHE A 18 20.43 4.47 -2.52
N CYS A 19 20.24 5.38 -1.56
CA CYS A 19 19.86 6.76 -1.85
C CYS A 19 20.93 7.49 -2.67
N ASN A 20 22.20 7.32 -2.30
CA ASN A 20 23.33 7.89 -3.06
C ASN A 20 23.39 7.35 -4.49
N GLU A 21 23.15 6.06 -4.68
CA GLU A 21 23.13 5.45 -6.00
C GLU A 21 21.95 5.95 -6.85
N CYS A 22 20.77 6.14 -6.23
CA CYS A 22 19.64 6.78 -6.90
C CYS A 22 19.99 8.19 -7.36
N ASP A 23 20.60 8.98 -6.49
CA ASP A 23 21.02 10.35 -6.80
C ASP A 23 22.09 10.37 -7.92
N ARG A 24 23.08 9.47 -7.88
CA ARG A 24 24.10 9.32 -8.91
C ARG A 24 23.52 8.97 -10.29
N ARG A 25 22.47 8.15 -10.33
CA ARG A 25 21.73 7.77 -11.55
C ARG A 25 20.68 8.82 -11.94
N GLY A 26 20.47 9.86 -11.14
CA GLY A 26 19.43 10.86 -11.35
C GLY A 26 18.01 10.27 -11.23
N ILE A 27 17.81 9.23 -10.40
CA ILE A 27 16.50 8.65 -10.13
C ILE A 27 15.80 9.54 -9.11
N PRO A 28 14.67 10.19 -9.46
CA PRO A 28 13.98 11.07 -8.54
C PRO A 28 13.43 10.30 -7.32
N ARG A 29 13.70 10.83 -6.14
CA ARG A 29 13.19 10.34 -4.86
C ARG A 29 12.24 11.35 -4.26
N GLY A 30 11.20 10.88 -3.54
CA GLY A 30 10.34 11.73 -2.73
C GLY A 30 11.08 12.37 -1.56
N TYR A 31 10.58 13.50 -1.08
CA TYR A 31 11.25 14.26 0.01
C TYR A 31 11.28 13.52 1.33
N SER A 32 10.20 12.83 1.68
CA SER A 32 10.08 11.98 2.86
C SER A 32 8.74 11.27 2.88
N ARG A 33 8.69 10.13 3.55
CA ARG A 33 7.46 9.39 3.81
C ARG A 33 7.52 8.74 5.19
N GLY A 34 6.35 8.58 5.82
CA GLY A 34 6.20 7.86 7.08
C GLY A 34 6.96 8.48 8.24
N SER A 35 7.45 7.65 9.15
CA SER A 35 8.12 8.08 10.37
C SER A 35 9.57 8.54 10.16
N ALA A 36 10.17 8.22 9.02
CA ALA A 36 11.58 8.56 8.71
C ALA A 36 11.86 10.07 8.79
N ALA A 37 10.87 10.92 8.46
CA ALA A 37 10.96 12.37 8.59
C ALA A 37 11.30 12.85 10.02
N ASN A 38 11.02 12.05 11.05
CA ASN A 38 11.22 12.43 12.45
C ASN A 38 12.67 12.18 12.95
N CYS A 39 13.56 11.69 12.11
CA CYS A 39 14.92 11.34 12.50
C CYS A 39 15.96 12.25 11.85
N LEU A 40 16.67 13.03 12.67
CA LEU A 40 17.75 13.89 12.18
C LEU A 40 18.88 13.09 11.51
N CYS A 41 19.21 11.90 12.02
CA CYS A 41 20.24 11.08 11.37
C CYS A 41 19.85 10.66 9.95
N VAL A 42 18.59 10.34 9.72
CA VAL A 42 18.07 9.98 8.40
C VAL A 42 18.13 11.17 7.42
N PHE A 43 17.88 12.39 7.93
CA PHE A 43 18.08 13.63 7.18
C PHE A 43 19.57 13.89 6.87
N MET A 44 20.45 13.77 7.87
CA MET A 44 21.89 13.98 7.69
C MET A 44 22.54 12.98 6.71
N LEU A 45 21.98 11.78 6.61
CA LEU A 45 22.36 10.75 5.64
C LEU A 45 21.72 10.95 4.26
N ASN A 46 21.04 12.07 4.02
CA ASN A 46 20.33 12.35 2.76
C ASN A 46 19.32 11.25 2.34
N ILE A 47 18.81 10.47 3.30
CA ILE A 47 17.77 9.48 3.06
C ILE A 47 16.41 10.19 2.94
N THR A 48 16.18 11.21 3.77
CA THR A 48 15.04 12.14 3.66
C THR A 48 15.54 13.56 3.46
N GLN A 49 14.68 14.43 2.91
CA GLN A 49 15.00 15.84 2.69
C GLN A 49 14.27 16.76 3.70
N VAL A 50 13.70 16.17 4.74
CA VAL A 50 12.97 16.90 5.80
C VAL A 50 13.85 17.00 7.03
N ASP A 51 14.23 18.23 7.39
CA ASP A 51 14.96 18.54 8.61
C ASP A 51 14.01 18.44 9.83
N SER A 52 14.14 17.37 10.59
CA SER A 52 13.27 17.09 11.74
C SER A 52 13.39 18.15 12.85
N VAL A 53 14.56 18.76 13.00
CA VAL A 53 14.79 19.81 14.02
C VAL A 53 14.11 21.09 13.60
N LYS A 54 14.29 21.52 12.36
CA LYS A 54 13.65 22.72 11.79
C LYS A 54 12.12 22.67 11.90
N PHE A 55 11.53 21.51 11.69
CA PHE A 55 10.09 21.31 11.75
C PHE A 55 9.57 20.86 13.12
N GLY A 56 10.41 20.75 14.14
CA GLY A 56 10.03 20.35 15.49
C GLY A 56 9.43 18.94 15.58
N LEU A 57 9.92 18.02 14.75
CA LEU A 57 9.39 16.65 14.69
C LEU A 57 9.94 15.79 15.82
N ASP A 58 9.09 14.92 16.36
CA ASP A 58 9.43 14.08 17.50
C ASP A 58 10.12 12.77 17.06
N PHE A 59 11.36 12.59 17.46
CA PHE A 59 12.15 11.38 17.21
C PHE A 59 11.50 10.09 17.74
N ALA A 60 10.74 10.16 18.84
CA ALA A 60 10.08 8.99 19.42
C ALA A 60 9.06 8.34 18.47
N ARG A 61 8.59 9.07 17.45
CA ARG A 61 7.74 8.53 16.36
C ARG A 61 8.51 7.63 15.41
N PHE A 62 9.80 7.87 15.21
CA PHE A 62 10.65 7.03 14.36
C PHE A 62 11.17 5.84 15.14
N ALA A 63 11.79 6.08 16.28
CA ALA A 63 12.41 5.01 17.07
C ALA A 63 12.31 5.30 18.57
N ASN A 64 11.87 4.31 19.34
CA ASN A 64 11.92 4.35 20.79
C ASN A 64 12.22 2.95 21.37
N LEU A 65 12.82 2.90 22.54
CA LEU A 65 13.23 1.65 23.21
C LEU A 65 12.04 0.79 23.65
N GLY A 66 10.85 1.36 23.80
CA GLY A 66 9.63 0.63 24.13
C GLY A 66 9.11 -0.27 22.98
N ARG A 67 9.64 -0.09 21.77
CA ARG A 67 9.34 -0.89 20.57
C ARG A 67 10.46 -1.89 20.24
N LYS A 68 11.17 -2.40 21.23
CA LYS A 68 12.20 -3.42 21.02
C LYS A 68 11.61 -4.63 20.28
N GLY A 69 12.16 -4.94 19.09
CA GLY A 69 11.68 -6.03 18.22
C GLY A 69 10.77 -5.59 17.07
N SER A 70 10.35 -4.31 17.01
CA SER A 70 9.71 -3.73 15.82
C SER A 70 10.75 -2.89 15.09
N ALA A 71 11.20 -3.35 13.93
CA ALA A 71 12.09 -2.57 13.09
C ALA A 71 11.35 -1.29 12.64
N ALA A 72 12.02 -0.12 12.71
CA ALA A 72 11.53 1.05 12.03
C ALA A 72 11.67 0.81 10.52
N ASP A 73 10.64 1.12 9.78
CA ASP A 73 10.65 1.10 8.33
C ASP A 73 11.00 2.48 7.77
N ILE A 74 11.73 2.50 6.68
CA ILE A 74 11.99 3.70 5.90
C ILE A 74 11.36 3.50 4.54
N ASP A 75 10.28 4.22 4.32
CA ASP A 75 9.60 4.27 3.04
C ASP A 75 10.26 5.29 2.12
N LEU A 76 10.54 4.89 0.89
CA LEU A 76 11.06 5.78 -0.15
C LEU A 76 10.09 5.81 -1.34
N ASP A 77 9.59 6.98 -1.66
CA ASP A 77 8.83 7.19 -2.88
C ASP A 77 9.79 7.33 -4.07
N LEU A 78 9.56 6.54 -5.11
CA LEU A 78 10.37 6.54 -6.33
C LEU A 78 9.47 6.76 -7.55
N SER A 79 10.05 7.35 -8.61
CA SER A 79 9.35 7.47 -9.88
C SER A 79 8.93 6.09 -10.41
N LYS A 80 7.62 5.91 -10.67
CA LYS A 80 7.08 4.66 -11.22
C LYS A 80 7.75 4.27 -12.53
N ALA A 81 8.05 5.24 -13.38
CA ALA A 81 8.71 5.02 -14.67
C ALA A 81 10.14 4.48 -14.54
N ARG A 82 10.83 4.78 -13.42
CA ARG A 82 12.21 4.38 -13.18
C ARG A 82 12.38 3.35 -12.07
N ARG A 83 11.26 2.73 -11.63
CA ARG A 83 11.28 1.73 -10.55
C ARG A 83 12.22 0.55 -10.84
N GLN A 84 12.21 0.03 -12.07
CA GLN A 84 13.08 -1.08 -12.46
C GLN A 84 14.56 -0.72 -12.38
N GLU A 85 14.91 0.51 -12.76
CA GLU A 85 16.27 1.01 -12.65
C GLU A 85 16.71 1.15 -11.19
N ALA A 86 15.81 1.55 -10.30
CA ALA A 86 16.08 1.58 -8.86
C ALA A 86 16.29 0.17 -8.27
N VAL A 87 15.51 -0.83 -8.70
CA VAL A 87 15.73 -2.24 -8.33
C VAL A 87 17.09 -2.73 -8.85
N GLN A 88 17.46 -2.38 -10.09
CA GLN A 88 18.77 -2.72 -10.64
C GLN A 88 19.89 -2.06 -9.84
N ALA A 89 19.70 -0.82 -9.38
CA ALA A 89 20.67 -0.15 -8.52
C ALA A 89 20.94 -0.92 -7.21
N LEU A 90 19.89 -1.49 -6.60
CA LEU A 90 20.06 -2.36 -5.43
C LEU A 90 20.86 -3.63 -5.77
N CYS A 91 20.54 -4.28 -6.90
CA CYS A 91 21.26 -5.47 -7.35
C CYS A 91 22.75 -5.16 -7.63
N ASP A 92 23.04 -4.00 -8.21
CA ASP A 92 24.41 -3.60 -8.52
C ASP A 92 25.23 -3.31 -7.26
N ILE A 93 24.59 -2.80 -6.17
CA ILE A 93 25.25 -2.53 -4.90
C ILE A 93 25.44 -3.80 -4.07
N PHE A 94 24.39 -4.60 -3.94
CA PHE A 94 24.33 -5.69 -2.97
C PHE A 94 24.41 -7.09 -3.59
N GLY A 95 24.32 -7.21 -4.91
CA GLY A 95 24.27 -8.47 -5.64
C GLY A 95 22.84 -8.98 -5.83
N GLU A 96 22.58 -9.64 -6.95
CA GLU A 96 21.25 -10.16 -7.30
C GLU A 96 20.71 -11.17 -6.29
N ASP A 97 21.59 -11.98 -5.69
CA ASP A 97 21.23 -12.99 -4.69
C ASP A 97 20.76 -12.40 -3.33
N HIS A 98 20.98 -11.08 -3.14
CA HIS A 98 20.61 -10.38 -1.91
C HIS A 98 19.39 -9.46 -2.09
N VAL A 99 18.85 -9.35 -3.29
CA VAL A 99 17.72 -8.48 -3.60
C VAL A 99 16.55 -9.31 -4.10
N ALA A 100 15.45 -9.29 -3.34
CA ALA A 100 14.25 -9.99 -3.74
C ALA A 100 13.00 -9.11 -3.54
N PRO A 101 12.05 -9.12 -4.49
CA PRO A 101 10.77 -8.48 -4.26
C PRO A 101 9.97 -9.25 -3.21
N MET A 102 9.33 -8.52 -2.30
CA MET A 102 8.39 -9.15 -1.37
C MET A 102 7.14 -9.62 -2.13
N ALA A 103 6.82 -10.89 -2.00
CA ALA A 103 5.54 -11.41 -2.48
C ALA A 103 4.43 -10.93 -1.54
N THR A 104 3.47 -10.20 -2.08
CA THR A 104 2.27 -9.78 -1.36
C THR A 104 1.05 -10.46 -1.98
N PHE A 105 0.25 -11.11 -1.14
CA PHE A 105 -1.02 -11.70 -1.54
C PHE A 105 -2.14 -10.74 -1.12
N ASN A 106 -2.71 -10.03 -2.07
CA ASN A 106 -3.86 -9.18 -1.84
C ASN A 106 -5.13 -9.96 -2.15
N THR A 107 -6.03 -10.03 -1.18
CA THR A 107 -7.38 -10.54 -1.39
C THR A 107 -8.34 -9.38 -1.54
N LEU A 108 -9.23 -9.45 -2.52
CA LEU A 108 -10.32 -8.51 -2.64
C LEU A 108 -11.35 -8.79 -1.55
N SER A 109 -11.64 -7.80 -0.72
CA SER A 109 -12.79 -7.91 0.16
C SER A 109 -14.07 -7.92 -0.68
N THR A 110 -15.15 -8.53 -0.17
CA THR A 110 -16.43 -8.62 -0.88
C THR A 110 -16.93 -7.26 -1.36
N LYS A 111 -16.81 -6.23 -0.53
CA LYS A 111 -17.22 -4.87 -0.89
C LYS A 111 -16.39 -4.26 -2.02
N VAL A 112 -15.09 -4.52 -2.03
CA VAL A 112 -14.19 -4.08 -3.11
C VAL A 112 -14.47 -4.86 -4.38
N ALA A 113 -14.65 -6.18 -4.28
CA ALA A 113 -14.96 -7.03 -5.43
C ALA A 113 -16.24 -6.56 -6.15
N ILE A 114 -17.31 -6.29 -5.41
CA ILE A 114 -18.57 -5.80 -5.98
C ILE A 114 -18.35 -4.48 -6.74
N ARG A 115 -17.61 -3.53 -6.15
CA ARG A 115 -17.33 -2.25 -6.81
C ARG A 115 -16.50 -2.40 -8.08
N ASP A 116 -15.44 -3.18 -8.02
CA ASP A 116 -14.47 -3.33 -9.10
C ASP A 116 -15.05 -4.16 -10.26
N ILE A 117 -15.69 -5.30 -9.96
CA ILE A 117 -16.36 -6.13 -10.97
C ILE A 117 -17.50 -5.35 -11.62
N GLY A 118 -18.34 -4.69 -10.81
CA GLY A 118 -19.43 -3.87 -11.31
C GLY A 118 -18.92 -2.70 -12.16
N LYS A 119 -17.74 -2.14 -11.86
CA LYS A 119 -17.10 -1.13 -12.70
C LYS A 119 -16.67 -1.71 -14.04
N VAL A 120 -15.95 -2.83 -14.04
CA VAL A 120 -15.48 -3.48 -15.26
C VAL A 120 -16.65 -3.87 -16.17
N LEU A 121 -17.69 -4.48 -15.61
CA LEU A 121 -18.88 -4.88 -16.36
C LEU A 121 -19.62 -3.66 -16.97
N ASN A 122 -19.64 -2.54 -16.26
CA ASN A 122 -20.29 -1.32 -16.74
C ASN A 122 -19.50 -0.58 -17.82
N GLU A 123 -18.16 -0.65 -17.79
CA GLU A 123 -17.28 0.11 -18.70
C GLU A 123 -16.84 -0.71 -19.93
N LYS A 124 -16.89 -2.03 -19.86
CA LYS A 124 -16.49 -2.91 -20.96
C LYS A 124 -17.57 -2.97 -22.04
N GLN A 125 -17.25 -2.49 -23.26
CA GLN A 125 -18.20 -2.33 -24.36
C GLN A 125 -18.91 -3.62 -24.82
N ASP A 126 -18.21 -4.75 -24.74
CA ASP A 126 -18.74 -6.10 -25.06
C ASP A 126 -19.46 -6.76 -23.88
N SER A 127 -19.57 -6.07 -22.75
CA SER A 127 -20.32 -6.57 -21.60
C SER A 127 -21.82 -6.45 -21.83
N PRO A 128 -22.64 -7.47 -21.53
CA PRO A 128 -24.11 -7.37 -21.56
C PRO A 128 -24.64 -6.33 -20.57
N TYR A 129 -23.80 -5.87 -19.64
CA TYR A 129 -24.13 -4.89 -18.60
C TYR A 129 -23.56 -3.50 -18.87
N PHE A 130 -23.04 -3.25 -20.07
CA PHE A 130 -22.45 -1.96 -20.44
C PHE A 130 -23.42 -0.80 -20.19
N GLY A 131 -22.98 0.20 -19.42
CA GLY A 131 -23.78 1.37 -19.05
C GLY A 131 -24.97 1.11 -18.10
N GLN A 132 -25.15 -0.13 -17.60
CA GLN A 132 -26.32 -0.53 -16.81
C GLN A 132 -26.05 -0.66 -15.31
N ILE A 133 -24.79 -0.58 -14.89
CA ILE A 133 -24.36 -0.69 -13.49
C ILE A 133 -23.70 0.61 -13.05
N PRO A 134 -24.46 1.69 -12.82
CA PRO A 134 -23.89 2.98 -12.42
C PRO A 134 -23.24 2.90 -11.03
N TYR A 135 -22.39 3.88 -10.72
CA TYR A 135 -21.71 3.95 -9.43
C TYR A 135 -22.70 3.95 -8.24
N SER A 136 -23.83 4.65 -8.36
CA SER A 136 -24.85 4.72 -7.32
C SER A 136 -25.37 3.34 -6.92
N LEU A 137 -25.68 2.50 -7.92
CA LEU A 137 -26.15 1.13 -7.66
C LEU A 137 -25.05 0.28 -6.98
N ARG A 138 -23.81 0.39 -7.44
CA ARG A 138 -22.68 -0.34 -6.83
C ARG A 138 -22.44 0.08 -5.38
N ASP A 139 -22.57 1.38 -5.10
CA ASP A 139 -22.41 1.91 -3.75
C ASP A 139 -23.55 1.50 -2.82
N GLU A 140 -24.78 1.51 -3.32
CA GLU A 140 -25.97 1.05 -2.60
C GLU A 140 -25.85 -0.43 -2.20
N VAL A 141 -25.56 -1.30 -3.17
CA VAL A 141 -25.32 -2.73 -2.91
C VAL A 141 -24.19 -2.94 -1.92
N THR A 142 -23.08 -2.20 -2.08
CA THR A 142 -21.92 -2.33 -1.19
C THR A 142 -22.23 -1.93 0.27
N LYS A 143 -23.14 -0.98 0.48
CA LYS A 143 -23.57 -0.58 1.84
C LYS A 143 -24.42 -1.64 2.51
N MET A 144 -25.22 -2.38 1.75
CA MET A 144 -26.07 -3.45 2.25
C MET A 144 -25.31 -4.74 2.55
N VAL A 145 -24.20 -4.98 1.85
CA VAL A 145 -23.41 -6.19 2.01
C VAL A 145 -22.65 -6.18 3.35
N PRO A 146 -22.82 -7.20 4.19
CA PRO A 146 -22.06 -7.35 5.43
C PRO A 146 -20.56 -7.55 5.14
N THR A 147 -19.71 -7.29 6.12
CA THR A 147 -18.28 -7.54 6.00
C THR A 147 -18.02 -9.01 6.27
N VAL A 148 -17.89 -9.79 5.22
CA VAL A 148 -17.63 -11.24 5.27
C VAL A 148 -16.25 -11.55 4.68
N LYS A 149 -15.67 -12.68 5.10
CA LYS A 149 -14.30 -13.06 4.69
C LYS A 149 -14.27 -13.82 3.37
N THR A 150 -15.32 -14.60 3.07
CA THR A 150 -15.39 -15.43 1.87
C THR A 150 -16.68 -15.19 1.09
N LEU A 151 -16.70 -15.59 -0.20
CA LEU A 151 -17.93 -15.54 -1.01
C LEU A 151 -18.99 -16.54 -0.51
N SER A 152 -18.57 -17.66 0.10
CA SER A 152 -19.51 -18.61 0.72
C SER A 152 -20.23 -17.98 1.91
N ASP A 153 -19.50 -17.30 2.78
CA ASP A 153 -20.07 -16.57 3.91
C ASP A 153 -21.04 -15.49 3.44
N LEU A 154 -20.74 -14.85 2.28
CA LEU A 154 -21.65 -13.87 1.68
C LEU A 154 -22.96 -14.49 1.24
N GLY A 155 -22.94 -15.68 0.62
CA GLY A 155 -24.15 -16.39 0.21
C GLY A 155 -25.08 -16.66 1.39
N GLU A 156 -24.51 -17.17 2.49
CA GLU A 156 -25.28 -17.42 3.73
C GLU A 156 -25.84 -16.15 4.37
N GLU A 157 -25.08 -15.05 4.35
CA GLU A 157 -25.52 -13.76 4.89
C GLU A 157 -26.57 -13.08 3.99
N VAL A 158 -26.44 -13.16 2.66
CA VAL A 158 -27.45 -12.65 1.71
C VAL A 158 -28.78 -13.37 1.91
N GLU A 159 -28.77 -14.68 2.21
CA GLU A 159 -30.00 -15.42 2.52
C GLU A 159 -30.66 -14.99 3.81
N LYS A 160 -29.92 -14.49 4.78
CA LYS A 160 -30.43 -13.98 6.06
C LYS A 160 -30.91 -12.52 5.97
N GLU A 161 -30.30 -11.73 5.10
CA GLU A 161 -30.60 -10.30 4.93
C GLU A 161 -31.77 -10.06 3.98
N VAL A 162 -32.94 -9.79 4.55
CA VAL A 162 -34.20 -9.58 3.81
C VAL A 162 -34.08 -8.44 2.78
N HIS A 163 -33.44 -7.33 3.13
CA HIS A 163 -33.27 -6.17 2.25
C HIS A 163 -32.38 -6.47 1.04
N LEU A 164 -31.31 -7.23 1.21
CA LEU A 164 -30.44 -7.66 0.10
C LEU A 164 -31.21 -8.61 -0.82
N LYS A 165 -31.98 -9.54 -0.27
CA LYS A 165 -32.81 -10.48 -1.02
C LYS A 165 -33.89 -9.75 -1.84
N GLU A 166 -34.52 -8.73 -1.28
CA GLU A 166 -35.50 -7.89 -1.99
C GLU A 166 -34.84 -7.07 -3.12
N LEU A 167 -33.62 -6.57 -2.90
CA LEU A 167 -32.89 -5.80 -3.91
C LEU A 167 -32.43 -6.69 -5.07
N VAL A 168 -31.95 -7.90 -4.79
CA VAL A 168 -31.57 -8.91 -5.78
C VAL A 168 -32.81 -9.34 -6.55
N GLY A 169 -33.93 -9.66 -5.86
CA GLY A 169 -35.18 -10.07 -6.51
C GLY A 169 -35.90 -8.98 -7.31
N LYS A 170 -35.67 -7.70 -7.01
CA LYS A 170 -36.20 -6.56 -7.79
C LYS A 170 -35.34 -6.23 -9.00
N ASN A 171 -34.12 -6.68 -9.05
CA ASN A 171 -33.14 -6.36 -10.08
C ASN A 171 -32.70 -7.65 -10.79
N GLU A 172 -33.43 -8.07 -11.82
CA GLU A 172 -33.12 -9.28 -12.62
C GLU A 172 -31.66 -9.32 -13.14
N LYS A 173 -30.95 -8.16 -13.07
CA LYS A 173 -29.56 -8.01 -13.48
C LYS A 173 -28.56 -8.37 -12.38
N LEU A 174 -29.00 -8.49 -11.14
CA LEU A 174 -28.15 -8.87 -9.99
C LEU A 174 -28.24 -10.37 -9.70
N ASP A 175 -29.21 -11.07 -10.27
CA ASP A 175 -29.50 -12.48 -10.06
C ASP A 175 -28.71 -13.41 -11.02
N LYS A 176 -27.84 -12.85 -11.85
CA LYS A 176 -26.96 -13.54 -12.80
C LYS A 176 -25.49 -13.22 -12.51
#